data_cfaf581977a6e547c4f1290dff5f79f8
#
_entry.id   cfaf581977a6e547c4f1290dff5f79f8
#
_cell.length_a   1.000
_cell.length_b   1.000
_cell.length_c   1.000
_cell.angle_alpha   90.00
_cell.angle_beta   90.00
_cell.angle_gamma   90.00
#
_symmetry.space_group_name_H-M   'P 1'
#
loop_
_entity.id
_entity.type
_entity.pdbx_description
1 polymer ?
#
loop_
_entity_poly.entity_id
_entity_poly.type
_entity_poly.pdbx_seq_one_letter_code
_entity_poly.pdbx_strand_id
1 'polypeptide(L)'
;MVQIVENWAELTGTVRSVGECDKGADHCLVLLEIEQVADVEGFPNLVRVNPGEVVPVIARREALERAGVAQDSHVRGQVRRATPSEIFAHPDSFTADEGSAF
;
A
#
# COMPACT_ATOMS: atom_id res chain seq x y z
N MET A 1 25.96 -8.47 7.55
CA MET A 1 25.22 -7.45 6.78
C MET A 1 23.91 -8.03 6.28
N VAL A 2 22.84 -7.35 6.59
CA VAL A 2 21.52 -7.79 6.13
C VAL A 2 21.29 -7.22 4.74
N GLN A 3 21.01 -8.09 3.78
CA GLN A 3 20.63 -7.64 2.45
C GLN A 3 19.12 -7.61 2.36
N ILE A 4 18.59 -6.51 1.88
CA ILE A 4 17.17 -6.39 1.61
C ILE A 4 16.94 -6.94 0.21
N VAL A 5 16.18 -8.02 0.13
CA VAL A 5 15.79 -8.58 -1.16
C VAL A 5 14.69 -7.70 -1.72
N GLU A 6 14.87 -7.23 -2.94
CA GLU A 6 13.82 -6.47 -3.60
C GLU A 6 12.60 -7.37 -3.79
N ASN A 7 11.47 -6.89 -3.32
CA ASN A 7 10.23 -7.66 -3.36
C ASN A 7 9.08 -6.71 -3.65
N TRP A 8 8.06 -7.21 -4.32
CA TRP A 8 6.89 -6.41 -4.68
C TRP A 8 5.66 -7.29 -4.71
N ALA A 9 4.53 -6.70 -4.37
CA ALA A 9 3.24 -7.33 -4.53
C ALA A 9 2.24 -6.22 -4.88
N GLU A 10 1.19 -6.59 -5.60
CA GLU A 10 0.11 -5.66 -5.89
C GLU A 10 -1.03 -5.95 -4.92
N LEU A 11 -1.45 -4.92 -4.19
CA LEU A 11 -2.56 -5.04 -3.26
C LEU A 11 -3.75 -4.26 -3.79
N THR A 12 -4.92 -4.84 -3.64
CA THR A 12 -6.19 -4.18 -3.91
C THR A 12 -6.99 -4.20 -2.62
N GLY A 13 -7.58 -3.09 -2.25
CA GLY A 13 -8.34 -3.04 -1.02
C GLY A 13 -9.02 -1.72 -0.78
N THR A 14 -9.61 -1.61 0.39
CA THR A 14 -10.33 -0.42 0.82
C THR A 14 -9.55 0.30 1.92
N VAL A 15 -9.39 1.60 1.77
CA VAL A 15 -8.70 2.42 2.76
C VAL A 15 -9.61 2.62 3.96
N ARG A 16 -9.17 2.14 5.12
CA ARG A 16 -9.93 2.31 6.37
C ARG A 16 -9.63 3.64 7.02
N SER A 17 -8.38 4.07 6.95
CA SER A 17 -8.00 5.38 7.49
C SER A 17 -6.68 5.83 6.87
N VAL A 18 -6.47 7.14 6.87
CA VAL A 18 -5.21 7.75 6.49
C VAL A 18 -4.80 8.64 7.64
N GLY A 19 -3.62 8.40 8.19
CA GLY A 19 -3.15 9.15 9.34
C GLY A 19 -1.68 9.46 9.25
N GLU A 20 -1.17 10.04 10.32
CA GLU A 20 0.23 10.37 10.40
C GLU A 20 1.04 9.13 10.72
N CYS A 21 2.28 9.12 10.27
CA CYS A 21 3.22 8.08 10.64
C CYS A 21 4.50 8.73 11.18
N ASP A 22 5.36 7.90 11.77
CA ASP A 22 6.59 8.40 12.38
C ASP A 22 7.73 8.60 11.37
N LYS A 23 7.44 8.46 10.08
CA LYS A 23 8.43 8.69 9.03
C LYS A 23 8.49 10.14 8.58
N GLY A 24 7.72 11.03 9.22
CA GLY A 24 7.75 12.46 8.92
C GLY A 24 6.50 12.95 8.22
N ALA A 25 6.43 14.26 8.02
CA ALA A 25 5.24 14.90 7.47
C ALA A 25 4.97 14.54 6.01
N ASP A 26 5.99 14.05 5.31
CA ASP A 26 5.84 13.68 3.89
C ASP A 26 5.21 12.31 3.69
N HIS A 27 4.98 11.58 4.77
CA HIS A 27 4.45 10.22 4.71
C HIS A 27 3.17 10.12 5.53
N CYS A 28 2.33 9.19 5.11
CA CYS A 28 1.09 8.86 5.81
C CYS A 28 1.04 7.37 6.09
N LEU A 29 0.32 7.01 7.13
CA LEU A 29 0.03 5.61 7.42
C LEU A 29 -1.36 5.31 6.92
N VAL A 30 -1.45 4.41 5.96
CA VAL A 30 -2.72 3.98 5.37
C VAL A 30 -3.07 2.63 5.94
N LEU A 31 -4.20 2.52 6.61
CA LEU A 31 -4.71 1.23 7.02
C LEU A 31 -5.57 0.69 5.88
N LEU A 32 -5.10 -0.39 5.28
CA LEU A 32 -5.70 -0.93 4.07
C LEU A 32 -6.31 -2.29 4.37
N GLU A 33 -7.61 -2.41 4.14
CA GLU A 33 -8.27 -3.72 4.24
C GLU A 33 -8.08 -4.44 2.91
N ILE A 34 -7.38 -5.56 2.96
CA ILE A 34 -6.92 -6.25 1.77
C ILE A 34 -8.07 -7.07 1.16
N GLU A 35 -8.27 -6.92 -0.14
CA GLU A 35 -9.25 -7.71 -0.88
C GLU A 35 -8.56 -8.71 -1.79
N GLN A 36 -7.48 -8.29 -2.44
CA GLN A 36 -6.72 -9.15 -3.34
C GLN A 36 -5.23 -8.89 -3.19
N VAL A 37 -4.45 -9.94 -3.39
CA VAL A 37 -3.00 -9.87 -3.40
C VAL A 37 -2.53 -10.55 -4.67
N ALA A 38 -1.71 -9.87 -5.45
CA ALA A 38 -1.17 -10.44 -6.68
C ALA A 38 0.36 -10.28 -6.71
N ASP A 39 1.02 -11.21 -7.37
CA ASP A 39 2.47 -11.15 -7.55
C ASP A 39 2.80 -10.13 -8.63
N VAL A 40 3.94 -9.47 -8.48
CA VAL A 40 4.50 -8.61 -9.51
C VAL A 40 5.54 -9.42 -10.25
N GLU A 41 5.40 -9.49 -11.57
CA GLU A 41 6.29 -10.29 -12.41
C GLU A 41 7.74 -9.86 -12.21
N GLY A 42 8.61 -10.83 -12.04
CA GLY A 42 10.03 -10.56 -11.87
C GLY A 42 10.49 -10.36 -10.43
N PHE A 43 9.56 -10.36 -9.47
CA PHE A 43 9.93 -10.11 -8.07
C PHE A 43 9.26 -11.12 -7.15
N PRO A 44 9.95 -11.54 -6.08
CA PRO A 44 9.30 -12.36 -5.06
C PRO A 44 8.27 -11.54 -4.30
N ASN A 45 7.21 -12.19 -3.86
CA ASN A 45 6.21 -11.58 -3.00
C ASN A 45 6.55 -11.92 -1.55
N LEU A 46 7.21 -11.00 -0.88
CA LEU A 46 7.57 -11.14 0.53
C LEU A 46 6.65 -10.33 1.44
N VAL A 47 5.60 -9.75 0.88
CA VAL A 47 4.69 -8.92 1.64
C VAL A 47 3.86 -9.75 2.63
N ARG A 48 3.41 -10.94 2.22
CA ARG A 48 2.83 -11.95 3.12
C ARG A 48 1.61 -11.44 3.87
N VAL A 49 0.69 -10.85 3.14
CA VAL A 49 -0.60 -10.44 3.69
C VAL A 49 -1.69 -11.23 3.01
N ASN A 50 -2.84 -11.33 3.66
CA ASN A 50 -3.95 -12.14 3.16
C ASN A 50 -5.20 -11.30 3.00
N PRO A 51 -6.08 -11.66 2.06
CA PRO A 51 -7.39 -11.00 1.97
C PRO A 51 -8.11 -11.04 3.31
N GLY A 52 -8.76 -9.94 3.64
CA GLY A 52 -9.47 -9.78 4.89
C GLY A 52 -8.67 -9.14 6.00
N GLU A 53 -7.34 -9.08 5.85
CA GLU A 53 -6.52 -8.41 6.85
C GLU A 53 -6.54 -6.91 6.66
N VAL A 54 -6.40 -6.16 7.77
CA VAL A 54 -6.17 -4.72 7.72
C VAL A 54 -4.69 -4.51 7.99
N VAL A 55 -4.00 -3.91 7.03
CA VAL A 55 -2.54 -3.85 7.02
C VAL A 55 -2.09 -2.38 6.97
N PRO A 56 -1.15 -1.98 7.82
CA PRO A 56 -0.59 -0.62 7.73
C PRO A 56 0.40 -0.53 6.58
N VAL A 57 0.20 0.46 5.73
CA VAL A 57 1.07 0.71 4.57
C VAL A 57 1.55 2.15 4.66
N ILE A 58 2.85 2.34 4.55
CA ILE A 58 3.45 3.67 4.58
C ILE A 58 3.49 4.19 3.16
N ALA A 59 2.91 5.35 2.93
CA ALA A 59 2.83 5.94 1.60
C ALA A 59 3.19 7.42 1.66
N ARG A 60 3.67 7.95 0.54
CA ARG A 60 3.95 9.37 0.46
C ARG A 60 2.64 10.15 0.39
N ARG A 61 2.56 11.21 1.20
CA ARG A 61 1.38 12.06 1.23
C ARG A 61 1.05 12.62 -0.15
N GLU A 62 2.07 13.09 -0.87
CA GLU A 62 1.89 13.63 -2.20
C GLU A 62 1.30 12.61 -3.15
N ALA A 63 1.76 11.36 -3.07
CA ALA A 63 1.24 10.30 -3.94
C ALA A 63 -0.23 10.03 -3.68
N LEU A 64 -0.63 10.04 -2.41
CA LEU A 64 -2.02 9.81 -2.04
C LEU A 64 -2.91 10.96 -2.52
N GLU A 65 -2.42 12.20 -2.37
CA GLU A 65 -3.19 13.37 -2.82
C GLU A 65 -3.35 13.35 -4.33
N ARG A 66 -2.29 13.02 -5.05
CA ARG A 66 -2.32 12.98 -6.51
C ARG A 66 -3.29 11.91 -7.00
N ALA A 67 -3.37 10.80 -6.31
CA ALA A 67 -4.25 9.70 -6.68
C ALA A 67 -5.67 9.89 -6.16
N GLY A 68 -5.92 10.89 -5.33
CA GLY A 68 -7.24 11.12 -4.76
C GLY A 68 -7.63 10.09 -3.71
N VAL A 69 -6.66 9.53 -3.00
CA VAL A 69 -6.91 8.48 -2.01
C VAL A 69 -7.35 9.11 -0.70
N ALA A 70 -8.44 8.61 -0.16
CA ALA A 70 -8.99 9.06 1.11
C ALA A 70 -9.63 7.88 1.82
N GLN A 71 -10.14 8.13 3.02
CA GLN A 71 -10.87 7.10 3.75
C GLN A 71 -12.02 6.57 2.88
N ASP A 72 -12.19 5.27 2.89
CA ASP A 72 -13.20 4.53 2.14
C ASP A 72 -12.90 4.41 0.63
N SER A 73 -11.79 4.95 0.16
CA SER A 73 -11.38 4.75 -1.23
C SER A 73 -11.04 3.28 -1.48
N HIS A 74 -11.41 2.79 -2.64
CA HIS A 74 -10.99 1.49 -3.13
C HIS A 74 -9.74 1.73 -3.98
N VAL A 75 -8.65 1.07 -3.63
CA VAL A 75 -7.35 1.40 -4.23
C VAL A 75 -6.63 0.14 -4.67
N ARG A 76 -5.71 0.33 -5.60
CA ARG A 76 -4.76 -0.68 -6.04
C ARG A 76 -3.38 -0.04 -6.06
N GLY A 77 -2.38 -0.78 -5.62
CA GLY A 77 -1.03 -0.26 -5.65
C GLY A 77 -0.02 -1.34 -5.39
N GLN A 78 1.21 -1.07 -5.81
CA GLN A 78 2.33 -1.97 -5.55
C GLN A 78 2.97 -1.58 -4.23
N VAL A 79 3.30 -2.59 -3.45
CA VAL A 79 3.91 -2.40 -2.14
C VAL A 79 5.08 -3.36 -1.99
N ARG A 80 5.98 -3.02 -1.07
CA ARG A 80 7.09 -3.91 -0.73
C ARG A 80 7.26 -3.95 0.78
N ARG A 81 7.79 -5.07 1.26
CA ARG A 81 8.15 -5.18 2.66
C ARG A 81 9.60 -4.73 2.81
N ALA A 82 9.80 -3.62 3.54
CA ALA A 82 11.11 -3.07 3.76
C ALA A 82 11.77 -3.65 5.02
N THR A 83 10.95 -3.91 6.06
CA THR A 83 11.40 -4.56 7.28
C THR A 83 10.32 -5.57 7.68
N PRO A 84 10.57 -6.43 8.70
CA PRO A 84 9.53 -7.35 9.15
C PRO A 84 8.21 -6.67 9.54
N SER A 85 8.25 -5.41 9.93
CA SER A 85 7.07 -4.70 10.42
C SER A 85 6.63 -3.55 9.51
N GLU A 86 7.33 -3.27 8.41
CA GLU A 86 7.02 -2.10 7.61
C GLU A 86 6.82 -2.45 6.14
N ILE A 87 5.69 -2.00 5.62
CA ILE A 87 5.33 -2.15 4.20
C ILE A 87 5.22 -0.75 3.62
N PHE A 88 5.93 -0.51 2.52
CA PHE A 88 5.94 0.78 1.84
C PHE A 88 5.26 0.66 0.50
N ALA A 89 4.49 1.68 0.14
CA ALA A 89 3.86 1.78 -1.17
C ALA A 89 4.83 2.39 -2.17
N HIS A 90 4.78 1.91 -3.41
CA HIS A 90 5.49 2.54 -4.51
C HIS A 90 4.79 3.87 -4.81
N PRO A 91 5.51 4.99 -4.83
CA PRO A 91 4.88 6.31 -4.89
C PRO A 91 4.00 6.54 -6.10
N ASP A 92 4.34 5.94 -7.23
CA ASP A 92 3.62 6.21 -8.47
C ASP A 92 2.64 5.11 -8.85
N SER A 93 2.41 4.12 -7.97
CA SER A 93 1.60 2.96 -8.31
C SER A 93 0.18 3.01 -7.77
N PHE A 94 -0.08 3.84 -6.77
CA PHE A 94 -1.41 3.88 -6.16
C PHE A 94 -2.40 4.56 -7.09
N THR A 95 -3.51 3.87 -7.32
CA THR A 95 -4.63 4.42 -8.07
C THR A 95 -5.90 4.20 -7.27
N ALA A 96 -6.73 5.22 -7.19
CA ALA A 96 -8.03 5.10 -6.58
C ALA A 96 -9.01 4.68 -7.64
N ASP A 97 -9.81 3.70 -7.30
CA ASP A 97 -10.83 3.19 -8.22
C ASP A 97 -12.09 4.02 -8.06
N GLU A 98 -12.38 4.85 -9.06
CA GLU A 98 -13.59 5.67 -9.05
C GLU A 98 -14.72 5.01 -9.82
N GLY A 99 -14.41 3.96 -10.54
CA GLY A 99 -15.40 3.28 -11.35
C GLY A 99 -16.46 2.57 -10.54
N SER A 100 -16.29 2.55 -9.27
CA SER A 100 -17.25 1.96 -8.37
C SER A 100 -18.61 2.58 -8.47
N ALA A 101 -18.67 3.70 -9.07
CA ALA A 101 -19.97 4.29 -9.25
C ALA A 101 -20.81 3.47 -10.16
N PHE A 102 -21.02 3.20 -10.07
CA PHE A 102 -21.74 2.76 -10.84
C PHE A 102 -22.39 2.60 -10.96
#